data_dde9543961cbb7457e5ab2ebf4a4a91c
#
_entry.id   dde9543961cbb7457e5ab2ebf4a4a91c
#
_cell.length_a   1.000
_cell.length_b   1.000
_cell.length_c   1.000
_cell.angle_alpha   90.00
_cell.angle_beta   90.00
_cell.angle_gamma   90.00
#
_symmetry.space_group_name_H-M   'P 1'
#
loop_
_entity.id
_entity.type
_entity.pdbx_description
1 polymer ?
#
loop_
_entity_poly.entity_id
_entity_poly.type
_entity_poly.pdbx_seq_one_letter_code
_entity_poly.pdbx_strand_id
1 'polypeptide(L)' 'MKKVGSILLVAIWTINLILLAIIVATTPEITYKIVMGISMINAINTIVRAVRSEMGNSEFIFEMVCGVILVLILSFVIIR' A
#
# COMPACT_ATOMS: atom_id res chain seq x y z
N MET A 1 -19.17 -8.79 -7.35
CA MET A 1 -18.88 -7.44 -6.81
C MET A 1 -17.69 -7.43 -5.89
N LYS A 2 -17.67 -8.32 -4.89
CA LYS A 2 -16.55 -8.37 -3.96
C LYS A 2 -15.21 -8.71 -4.63
N LYS A 3 -15.23 -9.53 -5.67
CA LYS A 3 -14.00 -9.90 -6.38
C LYS A 3 -13.35 -8.71 -7.07
N VAL A 4 -14.15 -7.88 -7.73
CA VAL A 4 -13.64 -6.70 -8.44
C VAL A 4 -13.02 -5.71 -7.44
N GLY A 5 -13.71 -5.48 -6.32
CA GLY A 5 -13.19 -4.61 -5.28
C GLY A 5 -11.88 -5.12 -4.69
N SER A 6 -11.81 -6.42 -4.43
CA SER A 6 -10.58 -7.05 -3.91
C SER A 6 -9.43 -6.90 -4.89
N ILE A 7 -9.68 -7.10 -6.18
CA ILE A 7 -8.66 -6.95 -7.22
C ILE A 7 -8.16 -5.52 -7.27
N LEU A 8 -9.07 -4.54 -7.20
CA LEU A 8 -8.69 -3.13 -7.17
C LEU A 8 -7.84 -2.80 -5.94
N LEU A 9 -8.25 -3.29 -4.78
CA LEU A 9 -7.52 -3.05 -3.54
C LEU A 9 -6.12 -3.66 -3.60
N VAL A 10 -6.01 -4.89 -4.08
CA VAL A 10 -4.73 -5.56 -4.26
C VAL A 10 -3.84 -4.78 -5.23
N ALA A 11 -4.40 -4.32 -6.34
CA ALA A 11 -3.65 -3.54 -7.33
C ALA A 11 -3.11 -2.25 -6.73
N ILE A 12 -3.95 -1.51 -6.00
CA ILE A 12 -3.56 -0.26 -5.37
C ILE A 12 -2.43 -0.49 -4.35
N TRP A 13 -2.58 -1.50 -3.51
CA TRP A 13 -1.58 -1.79 -2.48
C TRP A 13 -0.30 -2.39 -3.07
N THR A 14 -0.40 -3.11 -4.20
CA THR A 14 0.79 -3.58 -4.93
C THR A 14 1.57 -2.39 -5.48
N ILE A 15 0.89 -1.41 -6.05
CA ILE A 15 1.52 -0.18 -6.52
C ILE A 15 2.21 0.54 -5.36
N ASN A 16 1.54 0.63 -4.22
CA ASN A 16 2.14 1.22 -3.01
C ASN A 16 3.42 0.49 -2.61
N LEU A 17 3.41 -0.83 -2.64
CA LEU A 17 4.56 -1.64 -2.29
C LEU A 17 5.74 -1.37 -3.23
N ILE A 18 5.47 -1.30 -4.52
CA ILE A 18 6.50 -0.99 -5.52
C ILE A 18 7.09 0.40 -5.28
N LEU A 19 6.24 1.40 -5.06
CA LEU A 19 6.69 2.76 -4.81
C LEU A 19 7.52 2.85 -3.54
N LEU A 20 7.10 2.16 -2.48
CA LEU A 20 7.84 2.10 -1.23
C LEU A 20 9.22 1.46 -1.44
N ALA A 21 9.28 0.38 -2.22
CA ALA A 21 10.55 -0.29 -2.52
C ALA A 21 11.51 0.66 -3.25
N ILE A 22 11.01 1.42 -4.21
CA ILE A 22 11.81 2.39 -4.95
C ILE A 22 12.35 3.47 -4.01
N ILE A 23 11.51 4.00 -3.14
CA ILE A 23 11.91 5.03 -2.18
C ILE A 23 12.97 4.49 -1.23
N VAL A 24 12.79 3.29 -0.70
CA VAL A 24 13.76 2.66 0.20
C VAL A 24 15.10 2.47 -0.51
N ALA A 25 15.06 2.04 -1.77
CA ALA A 25 16.27 1.81 -2.54
C ALA A 25 17.05 3.10 -2.82
N THR A 26 16.33 4.23 -2.94
CA THR A 26 16.95 5.52 -3.28
C THR A 26 17.29 6.37 -2.05
N THR A 27 16.77 6.02 -0.89
CA THR A 27 16.97 6.81 0.33
C THR A 27 18.07 6.21 1.20
N PRO A 28 19.13 6.95 1.55
CA PRO A 28 20.21 6.43 2.38
C PRO A 28 19.91 6.43 3.88
N GLU A 29 18.92 7.15 4.35
CA GLU A 29 18.64 7.29 5.77
C GLU A 29 18.01 6.03 6.37
N ILE A 30 18.57 5.60 7.51
CA ILE A 30 18.11 4.40 8.22
C ILE A 30 16.68 4.60 8.76
N THR A 31 16.40 5.79 9.27
CA THR A 31 15.08 6.09 9.83
C THR A 31 13.98 5.89 8.79
N TYR A 32 14.19 6.41 7.58
CA TYR A 32 13.23 6.23 6.49
C TYR A 32 13.09 4.77 6.11
N LYS A 33 14.20 4.02 6.10
CA LYS A 33 14.17 2.60 5.79
C LYS A 33 13.31 1.81 6.78
N ILE A 34 13.41 2.15 8.06
CA ILE A 34 12.62 1.48 9.10
C ILE A 34 11.14 1.77 8.90
N VAL A 35 10.78 3.04 8.71
CA VAL A 35 9.38 3.44 8.51
C VAL A 35 8.81 2.80 7.26
N MET A 36 9.57 2.83 6.16
CA MET A 36 9.12 2.25 4.89
C MET A 36 9.01 0.73 4.99
N GLY A 37 9.93 0.09 5.73
CA GLY A 37 9.86 -1.35 5.98
C GLY A 37 8.58 -1.75 6.70
N ILE A 38 8.21 -1.00 7.74
CA ILE A 38 6.96 -1.23 8.47
C ILE A 38 5.77 -1.04 7.53
N SER A 39 5.80 0.00 6.69
CA SER A 39 4.74 0.26 5.73
C SER A 39 4.61 -0.87 4.70
N MET A 40 5.75 -1.42 4.25
CA MET A 40 5.76 -2.55 3.32
C MET A 40 5.11 -3.79 3.94
N ILE A 41 5.44 -4.08 5.20
CA ILE A 41 4.84 -5.20 5.93
C ILE A 41 3.33 -5.00 6.04
N ASN A 42 2.91 -3.80 6.36
CA ASN A 42 1.50 -3.46 6.45
C ASN A 42 0.79 -3.64 5.10
N ALA A 43 1.43 -3.22 4.01
CA ALA A 43 0.89 -3.38 2.66
C ALA A 43 0.72 -4.85 2.30
N ILE A 44 1.73 -5.68 2.59
CA ILE A 44 1.67 -7.12 2.34
C ILE A 44 0.52 -7.75 3.13
N ASN A 45 0.39 -7.38 4.40
CA ASN A 45 -0.70 -7.88 5.25
C ASN A 45 -2.07 -7.51 4.69
N THR A 46 -2.22 -6.26 4.24
CA THR A 46 -3.46 -5.79 3.63
C THR A 46 -3.79 -6.55 2.35
N ILE A 47 -2.78 -6.79 1.51
CA ILE A 47 -2.95 -7.56 0.28
C ILE A 47 -3.43 -8.98 0.58
N VAL A 48 -2.81 -9.64 1.55
CA VAL A 48 -3.19 -11.00 1.94
C VAL A 48 -4.64 -11.04 2.43
N ARG A 49 -5.02 -10.08 3.26
CA ARG A 49 -6.40 -10.01 3.77
C ARG A 49 -7.40 -9.76 2.66
N ALA A 50 -7.05 -8.92 1.69
CA ALA A 50 -7.91 -8.63 0.55
C ALA A 50 -8.10 -9.87 -0.32
N VAL A 51 -7.02 -10.62 -0.57
CA VAL A 51 -7.08 -11.86 -1.35
C VAL A 51 -7.95 -12.90 -0.67
N ARG A 52 -7.88 -12.97 0.66
CA ARG A 52 -8.68 -13.93 1.43
C ARG A 52 -10.12 -13.48 1.67
N SER A 53 -10.45 -12.27 1.26
CA SER A 53 -11.78 -11.68 1.46
C SER A 53 -12.19 -11.65 2.93
N GLU A 54 -11.24 -11.41 3.81
CA GLU A 54 -11.48 -11.35 5.26
C GLU A 54 -11.92 -9.97 5.74
N MET A 55 -11.93 -9.00 4.84
CA MET A 55 -12.28 -7.62 5.18
C MET A 55 -13.78 -7.37 5.18
N GLY A 56 -14.26 -6.66 6.19
CA GLY A 56 -15.61 -6.13 6.21
C GLY A 56 -15.72 -4.90 5.30
N ASN A 57 -16.96 -4.46 5.06
CA ASN A 57 -17.20 -3.32 4.16
C ASN A 57 -16.52 -2.04 4.61
N SER A 58 -16.62 -1.72 5.91
CA SER A 58 -15.99 -0.51 6.45
C SER A 58 -14.48 -0.56 6.33
N GLU A 59 -13.90 -1.71 6.65
CA GLU A 59 -12.47 -1.92 6.58
C GLU A 59 -11.97 -1.82 5.14
N PHE A 60 -12.73 -2.39 4.20
CA PHE A 60 -12.41 -2.34 2.78
C PHE A 60 -12.36 -0.89 2.29
N ILE A 61 -13.36 -0.09 2.62
CA ILE A 61 -13.44 1.32 2.21
C ILE A 61 -12.27 2.10 2.81
N PHE A 62 -11.99 1.87 4.09
CA PHE A 62 -10.89 2.54 4.79
C PHE A 62 -9.56 2.24 4.12
N GLU A 63 -9.28 0.97 3.85
CA GLU A 63 -8.03 0.56 3.21
C GLU A 63 -7.93 1.10 1.78
N MET A 64 -9.04 1.15 1.05
CA MET A 64 -9.06 1.69 -0.30
C MET A 64 -8.67 3.17 -0.30
N VAL A 65 -9.28 3.97 0.59
CA VAL A 65 -8.99 5.39 0.72
C VAL A 65 -7.53 5.60 1.13
N CYS A 66 -7.06 4.86 2.12
CA CYS A 66 -5.67 4.95 2.57
C CYS A 66 -4.70 4.60 1.44
N GLY A 67 -5.00 3.55 0.68
CA GLY A 67 -4.16 3.14 -0.44
C GLY A 67 -4.05 4.22 -1.50
N VAL A 68 -5.17 4.82 -1.87
CA VAL A 68 -5.19 5.90 -2.87
C VAL A 68 -4.38 7.10 -2.38
N ILE A 69 -4.58 7.50 -1.14
CA ILE A 69 -3.85 8.62 -0.55
C ILE A 69 -2.35 8.34 -0.54
N LEU A 70 -1.95 7.14 -0.15
CA LEU A 70 -0.54 6.74 -0.14
C LEU A 70 0.06 6.75 -1.54
N VAL A 71 -0.67 6.27 -2.55
CA VAL A 71 -0.19 6.31 -3.93
C VAL A 71 0.09 7.76 -4.34
N LEU A 72 -0.82 8.66 -4.03
CA LEU A 72 -0.65 10.07 -4.38
C LEU A 72 0.56 10.67 -3.67
N ILE A 73 0.71 10.41 -2.38
CA ILE A 73 1.83 10.93 -1.58
C ILE A 73 3.16 10.38 -2.09
N LEU A 74 3.23 9.07 -2.30
CA LEU A 74 4.47 8.41 -2.74
C LEU A 74 4.85 8.85 -4.16
N SER A 75 3.87 8.99 -5.05
CA SER A 75 4.12 9.48 -6.40
C SER A 75 4.68 10.90 -6.35
N PHE A 76 4.11 11.75 -5.50
CA PHE A 76 4.60 13.11 -5.32
C PHE A 76 6.04 13.14 -4.83
N VAL A 77 6.36 12.29 -3.86
CA VAL A 77 7.72 12.18 -3.31
C VAL A 77 8.72 11.72 -4.39
N ILE A 78 8.33 10.76 -5.21
CA ILE A 78 9.20 10.24 -6.27
C ILE A 78 9.43 11.27 -7.37
N ILE A 79 8.39 11.95 -7.79
CA ILE A 79 8.48 12.99 -8.83
C ILE A 79 9.34 14.16 -8.35
N ARG A 80 9.26 14.45 -7.07
CA ARG A 80 10.01 15.53 -6.47
C ARG A 80 11.49 15.20 -6.34
#